data_a46c917f02c5fa8369771ef90cae6f91
#
_entry.id   a46c917f02c5fa8369771ef90cae6f91
#
_cell.length_a   1.000
_cell.length_b   1.000
_cell.length_c   1.000
_cell.angle_alpha   90.00
_cell.angle_beta   90.00
_cell.angle_gamma   90.00
#
_symmetry.space_group_name_H-M   'P 1'
#
loop_
_entity.id
_entity.type
_entity.pdbx_description
1 polymer ?
#
loop_
_entity_poly.entity_id
_entity_poly.type
_entity_poly.pdbx_seq_one_letter_code
_entity_poly.pdbx_strand_id
1 'polypeptide(L)'
;MTWRDAVLLACILAGTAVLVGLGTWQVQRLQWKEALIARVEANLARPPVPFDDVATMLRDGGDIEYQPTSVSGRFLHEHEQYYFATLNGRTGRFVYTPLQRADGRIVWVNRGFVPQDRVDPATRRAGQIEGTVTVTGLARSAPEGPPNALTPDNDVAANIYYWKSLPQMIAAAGLDAARVAPLFVDAAREGEHAAPAGALPVGGVTRIRFPNSHLQYAVTWYGLALTLLLVGGTFLVRRLRDTDETSADAGA
;
A
#
# COMPACT_ATOMS: atom_id res chain seq x y z
N MET A 1 4.19 -49.78 -22.76
CA MET A 1 4.62 -48.43 -22.35
C MET A 1 6.14 -48.36 -22.32
N THR A 2 6.74 -47.50 -23.13
CA THR A 2 8.19 -47.29 -23.17
C THR A 2 8.66 -46.37 -22.05
N TRP A 3 9.98 -46.33 -21.76
CA TRP A 3 10.54 -45.39 -20.78
C TRP A 3 10.25 -43.93 -21.16
N ARG A 4 10.15 -43.62 -22.47
CA ARG A 4 9.80 -42.29 -22.97
C ARG A 4 8.37 -41.90 -22.63
N ASP A 5 7.43 -42.83 -22.64
CA ASP A 5 6.04 -42.62 -22.29
C ASP A 5 5.90 -42.38 -20.77
N ALA A 6 6.68 -43.11 -19.97
CA ALA A 6 6.73 -42.89 -18.52
C ALA A 6 7.30 -41.52 -18.16
N VAL A 7 8.36 -41.07 -18.84
CA VAL A 7 8.92 -39.73 -18.67
C VAL A 7 7.91 -38.65 -19.08
N LEU A 8 7.21 -38.82 -20.21
CA LEU A 8 6.19 -37.89 -20.66
C LEU A 8 5.04 -37.76 -19.65
N LEU A 9 4.54 -38.91 -19.16
CA LEU A 9 3.52 -38.93 -18.11
C LEU A 9 4.00 -38.19 -16.84
N ALA A 10 5.22 -38.46 -16.39
CA ALA A 10 5.82 -37.82 -15.24
C ALA A 10 5.91 -36.28 -15.42
N CYS A 11 6.31 -35.81 -16.63
CA CYS A 11 6.37 -34.40 -16.95
C CYS A 11 4.97 -33.74 -16.95
N ILE A 12 3.94 -34.42 -17.50
CA ILE A 12 2.56 -33.90 -17.48
C ILE A 12 2.07 -33.78 -16.05
N LEU A 13 2.26 -34.81 -15.22
CA LEU A 13 1.82 -34.79 -13.83
C LEU A 13 2.57 -33.76 -13.00
N ALA A 14 3.90 -33.68 -13.14
CA ALA A 14 4.70 -32.68 -12.44
C ALA A 14 4.33 -31.28 -12.86
N GLY A 15 4.19 -30.99 -14.16
CA GLY A 15 3.75 -29.69 -14.65
C GLY A 15 2.35 -29.33 -14.14
N THR A 16 1.42 -30.27 -14.15
CA THR A 16 0.07 -30.08 -13.62
C THR A 16 0.10 -29.77 -12.11
N ALA A 17 0.90 -30.51 -11.34
CA ALA A 17 1.05 -30.27 -9.89
C ALA A 17 1.59 -28.86 -9.60
N VAL A 18 2.58 -28.40 -10.37
CA VAL A 18 3.09 -27.01 -10.25
C VAL A 18 2.00 -25.97 -10.56
N LEU A 19 1.27 -26.16 -11.66
CA LEU A 19 0.20 -25.21 -12.07
C LEU A 19 -0.95 -25.18 -11.04
N VAL A 20 -1.36 -26.33 -10.51
CA VAL A 20 -2.36 -26.41 -9.43
C VAL A 20 -1.83 -25.75 -8.15
N GLY A 21 -0.56 -25.99 -7.80
CA GLY A 21 0.09 -25.34 -6.66
C GLY A 21 0.09 -23.83 -6.77
N LEU A 22 0.42 -23.27 -7.95
CA LEU A 22 0.38 -21.84 -8.23
C LEU A 22 -1.06 -21.27 -8.16
N GLY A 23 -2.03 -22.01 -8.70
CA GLY A 23 -3.45 -21.64 -8.61
C GLY A 23 -3.91 -21.58 -7.15
N THR A 24 -3.58 -22.59 -6.35
CA THR A 24 -3.94 -22.64 -4.93
C THR A 24 -3.27 -21.52 -4.13
N TRP A 25 -2.00 -21.24 -4.39
CA TRP A 25 -1.32 -20.08 -3.77
C TRP A 25 -2.01 -18.75 -4.11
N GLN A 26 -2.45 -18.57 -5.36
CA GLN A 26 -3.19 -17.37 -5.76
C GLN A 26 -4.53 -17.25 -5.03
N VAL A 27 -5.25 -18.34 -4.80
CA VAL A 27 -6.51 -18.34 -4.02
C VAL A 27 -6.24 -17.96 -2.56
N GLN A 28 -5.19 -18.50 -1.94
CA GLN A 28 -4.81 -18.12 -0.57
C GLN A 28 -4.44 -16.62 -0.49
N ARG A 29 -3.71 -16.14 -1.50
CA ARG A 29 -3.33 -14.72 -1.57
C ARG A 29 -4.54 -13.81 -1.79
N LEU A 30 -5.53 -14.25 -2.59
CA LEU A 30 -6.81 -13.57 -2.78
C LEU A 30 -7.54 -13.39 -1.44
N GLN A 31 -7.74 -14.47 -0.70
CA GLN A 31 -8.43 -14.44 0.60
C GLN A 31 -7.74 -13.51 1.61
N TRP A 32 -6.41 -13.60 1.70
CA TRP A 32 -5.63 -12.69 2.54
C TRP A 32 -5.84 -11.22 2.14
N LYS A 33 -5.83 -10.94 0.83
CA LYS A 33 -6.00 -9.57 0.30
C LYS A 33 -7.40 -9.04 0.55
N GLU A 34 -8.42 -9.87 0.37
CA GLU A 34 -9.82 -9.51 0.63
C GLU A 34 -10.07 -9.22 2.12
N ALA A 35 -9.50 -10.03 3.01
CA ALA A 35 -9.57 -9.77 4.44
C ALA A 35 -8.89 -8.45 4.85
N LEU A 36 -7.75 -8.12 4.22
CA LEU A 36 -7.08 -6.83 4.42
C LEU A 36 -7.96 -5.66 3.95
N ILE A 37 -8.54 -5.76 2.75
CA ILE A 37 -9.43 -4.72 2.18
C ILE A 37 -10.65 -4.53 3.09
N ALA A 38 -11.32 -5.60 3.48
CA ALA A 38 -12.49 -5.55 4.35
C ALA A 38 -12.18 -4.89 5.71
N ARG A 39 -10.99 -5.14 6.29
CA ARG A 39 -10.54 -4.49 7.52
C ARG A 39 -10.37 -2.99 7.34
N VAL A 40 -9.71 -2.57 6.26
CA VAL A 40 -9.52 -1.16 5.96
C VAL A 40 -10.86 -0.45 5.72
N GLU A 41 -11.76 -1.05 4.95
CA GLU A 41 -13.11 -0.52 4.70
C GLU A 41 -13.91 -0.40 5.99
N ALA A 42 -13.85 -1.41 6.88
CA ALA A 42 -14.50 -1.36 8.18
C ALA A 42 -13.94 -0.24 9.07
N ASN A 43 -12.64 0.02 9.05
CA ASN A 43 -12.03 1.13 9.78
C ASN A 43 -12.50 2.48 9.21
N LEU A 44 -12.48 2.63 7.89
CA LEU A 44 -12.92 3.86 7.20
C LEU A 44 -14.40 4.21 7.44
N ALA A 45 -15.25 3.21 7.67
CA ALA A 45 -16.67 3.40 7.94
C ALA A 45 -16.96 3.86 9.38
N ARG A 46 -15.97 3.80 10.28
CA ARG A 46 -16.15 4.25 11.67
C ARG A 46 -16.21 5.78 11.74
N PRO A 47 -16.95 6.34 12.71
CA PRO A 47 -16.87 7.78 12.98
C PRO A 47 -15.46 8.14 13.44
N PRO A 48 -14.98 9.38 13.15
CA PRO A 48 -13.72 9.87 13.69
C PRO A 48 -13.72 9.84 15.21
N VAL A 49 -12.66 9.27 15.79
CA VAL A 49 -12.45 9.29 17.25
C VAL A 49 -11.44 10.37 17.63
N PRO A 50 -11.45 10.88 18.87
CA PRO A 50 -10.44 11.81 19.35
C PRO A 50 -9.01 11.26 19.17
N PHE A 51 -8.08 12.12 18.83
CA PHE A 51 -6.67 11.72 18.62
C PHE A 51 -6.06 10.99 19.83
N ASP A 52 -6.44 11.37 21.05
CA ASP A 52 -5.91 10.73 22.27
C ASP A 52 -6.35 9.27 22.40
N ASP A 53 -7.52 8.91 21.88
CA ASP A 53 -7.98 7.53 21.83
C ASP A 53 -7.13 6.70 20.87
N VAL A 54 -6.80 7.26 19.69
CA VAL A 54 -5.90 6.62 18.72
C VAL A 54 -4.49 6.46 19.29
N ALA A 55 -3.97 7.48 19.97
CA ALA A 55 -2.66 7.42 20.62
C ALA A 55 -2.63 6.37 21.75
N THR A 56 -3.74 6.17 22.42
CA THR A 56 -3.91 5.11 23.43
C THR A 56 -3.98 3.74 22.76
N MET A 57 -4.79 3.57 21.73
CA MET A 57 -4.85 2.32 20.95
C MET A 57 -3.45 1.90 20.47
N LEU A 58 -2.65 2.84 19.95
CA LEU A 58 -1.29 2.56 19.48
C LEU A 58 -0.38 2.09 20.64
N ARG A 59 -0.43 2.76 21.79
CA ARG A 59 0.36 2.38 22.97
C ARG A 59 0.01 0.98 23.50
N ASP A 60 -1.25 0.59 23.37
CA ASP A 60 -1.75 -0.72 23.77
C ASP A 60 -1.49 -1.82 22.71
N GLY A 61 -0.74 -1.49 21.64
CA GLY A 61 -0.39 -2.41 20.56
C GLY A 61 -1.53 -2.66 19.56
N GLY A 62 -2.57 -1.82 19.57
CA GLY A 62 -3.70 -1.90 18.63
C GLY A 62 -3.34 -1.39 17.24
N ASP A 63 -4.07 -1.87 16.23
CA ASP A 63 -3.95 -1.42 14.84
C ASP A 63 -4.70 -0.10 14.64
N ILE A 64 -3.95 0.96 14.37
CA ILE A 64 -4.48 2.31 14.12
C ILE A 64 -4.55 2.63 12.61
N GLU A 65 -4.12 1.71 11.76
CA GLU A 65 -3.97 2.01 10.33
C GLU A 65 -5.33 2.32 9.68
N TYR A 66 -5.43 3.49 9.07
CA TYR A 66 -6.66 4.06 8.50
C TYR A 66 -7.81 4.31 9.50
N GLN A 67 -7.54 4.38 10.81
CA GLN A 67 -8.56 4.77 11.78
C GLN A 67 -8.90 6.25 11.60
N PRO A 68 -10.18 6.62 11.35
CA PRO A 68 -10.58 8.02 11.30
C PRO A 68 -10.36 8.69 12.66
N THR A 69 -9.78 9.88 12.63
CA THR A 69 -9.46 10.65 13.84
C THR A 69 -9.62 12.15 13.63
N SER A 70 -9.76 12.87 14.72
CA SER A 70 -9.73 14.34 14.74
C SER A 70 -8.73 14.84 15.79
N VAL A 71 -7.96 15.85 15.41
CA VAL A 71 -6.96 16.50 16.28
C VAL A 71 -6.99 18.01 16.08
N SER A 72 -7.04 18.77 17.18
CA SER A 72 -7.01 20.24 17.14
C SER A 72 -5.62 20.76 17.51
N GLY A 73 -5.18 21.79 16.80
CA GLY A 73 -3.89 22.43 17.04
C GLY A 73 -3.59 23.53 16.02
N ARG A 74 -2.38 24.05 16.10
CA ARG A 74 -1.84 25.07 15.18
C ARG A 74 -0.74 24.45 14.33
N PHE A 75 -0.78 24.66 13.03
CA PHE A 75 0.29 24.23 12.13
C PHE A 75 1.58 25.03 12.36
N LEU A 76 2.71 24.35 12.40
CA LEU A 76 4.04 24.92 12.42
C LEU A 76 4.59 24.92 10.98
N HIS A 77 4.12 25.86 10.17
CA HIS A 77 4.40 25.91 8.73
C HIS A 77 5.88 26.06 8.39
N GLU A 78 6.66 26.68 9.29
CA GLU A 78 8.11 26.83 9.19
C GLU A 78 8.87 25.51 9.20
N HIS A 79 8.22 24.42 9.65
CA HIS A 79 8.77 23.08 9.72
C HIS A 79 8.16 22.13 8.68
N GLU A 80 7.56 22.64 7.61
CA GLU A 80 7.04 21.78 6.53
C GLU A 80 8.11 20.90 5.92
N GLN A 81 7.77 19.63 5.69
CA GLN A 81 8.64 18.64 5.05
C GLN A 81 7.95 17.98 3.87
N TYR A 82 8.74 17.57 2.88
CA TYR A 82 8.24 17.21 1.57
C TYR A 82 8.56 15.76 1.22
N TYR A 83 7.52 14.95 1.14
CA TYR A 83 7.64 13.56 0.71
C TYR A 83 7.43 13.46 -0.80
N PHE A 84 8.38 12.83 -1.51
CA PHE A 84 8.28 12.64 -2.96
C PHE A 84 7.02 11.86 -3.34
N ALA A 85 6.23 12.39 -4.27
CA ALA A 85 4.97 11.80 -4.66
C ALA A 85 4.64 12.03 -6.13
N THR A 86 3.83 11.11 -6.66
CA THR A 86 3.17 11.29 -7.97
C THR A 86 1.67 11.13 -7.77
N LEU A 87 0.89 12.12 -8.18
CA LEU A 87 -0.56 12.09 -8.13
C LEU A 87 -1.15 12.32 -9.52
N ASN A 88 -1.96 11.39 -10.00
CA ASN A 88 -2.60 11.46 -11.34
C ASN A 88 -1.61 11.76 -12.47
N GLY A 89 -0.42 11.11 -12.45
CA GLY A 89 0.63 11.29 -13.44
C GLY A 89 1.49 12.56 -13.29
N ARG A 90 1.19 13.43 -12.32
CA ARG A 90 1.98 14.64 -12.04
C ARG A 90 2.95 14.38 -10.89
N THR A 91 4.22 14.68 -11.12
CA THR A 91 5.26 14.66 -10.08
C THR A 91 5.09 15.85 -9.14
N GLY A 92 5.31 15.64 -7.86
CA GLY A 92 5.19 16.65 -6.82
C GLY A 92 5.61 16.13 -5.45
N ARG A 93 5.00 16.68 -4.41
CA ARG A 93 5.29 16.34 -3.01
C ARG A 93 4.01 16.20 -2.20
N PHE A 94 3.99 15.30 -1.23
CA PHE A 94 3.09 15.42 -0.09
C PHE A 94 3.72 16.33 0.94
N VAL A 95 2.92 17.25 1.46
CA VAL A 95 3.33 18.24 2.46
C VAL A 95 3.01 17.71 3.85
N TYR A 96 4.04 17.41 4.61
CA TYR A 96 3.93 17.05 6.02
C TYR A 96 4.22 18.26 6.88
N THR A 97 3.28 18.66 7.73
CA THR A 97 3.42 19.82 8.62
C THR A 97 3.16 19.37 10.06
N PRO A 98 4.03 19.71 11.02
CA PRO A 98 3.75 19.46 12.43
C PRO A 98 2.54 20.29 12.87
N LEU A 99 1.64 19.69 13.62
CA LEU A 99 0.51 20.33 14.28
C LEU A 99 0.76 20.32 15.79
N GLN A 100 0.94 21.49 16.38
CA GLN A 100 1.10 21.66 17.81
C GLN A 100 -0.27 21.79 18.48
N ARG A 101 -0.56 20.90 19.42
CA ARG A 101 -1.77 20.88 20.22
C ARG A 101 -1.67 21.86 21.39
N ALA A 102 -2.82 22.18 22.02
CA ALA A 102 -2.87 23.09 23.17
C ALA A 102 -2.04 22.60 24.38
N ASP A 103 -1.87 21.29 24.54
CA ASP A 103 -1.01 20.67 25.58
C ASP A 103 0.48 20.66 25.22
N GLY A 104 0.83 21.26 24.07
CA GLY A 104 2.19 21.34 23.55
C GLY A 104 2.71 20.07 22.91
N ARG A 105 1.95 18.97 22.88
CA ARG A 105 2.28 17.78 22.09
C ARG A 105 2.13 18.07 20.61
N ILE A 106 2.85 17.32 19.77
CA ILE A 106 2.95 17.54 18.34
C ILE A 106 2.56 16.27 17.60
N VAL A 107 1.83 16.38 16.50
CA VAL A 107 1.57 15.31 15.55
C VAL A 107 1.90 15.78 14.13
N TRP A 108 2.52 14.90 13.34
CA TRP A 108 2.77 15.17 11.93
C TRP A 108 1.52 14.93 11.10
N VAL A 109 1.12 15.94 10.33
CA VAL A 109 -0.05 15.91 9.46
C VAL A 109 0.38 15.95 8.00
N ASN A 110 0.00 14.95 7.23
CA ASN A 110 0.06 15.01 5.77
C ASN A 110 -1.11 15.86 5.27
N ARG A 111 -0.83 17.08 4.88
CA ARG A 111 -1.83 18.05 4.42
C ARG A 111 -2.27 17.82 2.97
N GLY A 112 -1.55 16.95 2.23
CA GLY A 112 -1.89 16.61 0.87
C GLY A 112 -0.80 16.94 -0.14
N PHE A 113 -1.18 16.96 -1.41
CA PHE A 113 -0.29 17.04 -2.56
C PHE A 113 -0.10 18.47 -3.06
N VAL A 114 1.15 18.77 -3.42
CA VAL A 114 1.54 19.97 -4.20
C VAL A 114 2.33 19.53 -5.44
N PRO A 115 2.06 20.11 -6.61
CA PRO A 115 2.88 19.89 -7.80
C PRO A 115 4.31 20.39 -7.61
N GLN A 116 5.25 19.89 -8.40
CA GLN A 116 6.69 20.22 -8.29
C GLN A 116 6.99 21.72 -8.43
N ASP A 117 6.25 22.42 -9.27
CA ASP A 117 6.36 23.87 -9.51
C ASP A 117 5.73 24.75 -8.39
N ARG A 118 5.06 24.12 -7.40
CA ARG A 118 4.35 24.78 -6.32
C ARG A 118 4.77 24.28 -4.93
N VAL A 119 5.96 23.69 -4.84
CA VAL A 119 6.52 23.19 -3.56
C VAL A 119 6.84 24.35 -2.62
N ASP A 120 7.35 25.47 -3.13
CA ASP A 120 7.63 26.66 -2.33
C ASP A 120 6.33 27.19 -1.66
N PRO A 121 6.27 27.29 -0.30
CA PRO A 121 5.13 27.83 0.44
C PRO A 121 4.71 29.23 -0.02
N ALA A 122 5.64 30.07 -0.46
CA ALA A 122 5.34 31.43 -0.93
C ALA A 122 4.41 31.44 -2.15
N THR A 123 4.40 30.36 -2.95
CA THR A 123 3.54 30.19 -4.14
C THR A 123 2.13 29.70 -3.82
N ARG A 124 1.85 29.32 -2.53
CA ARG A 124 0.59 28.72 -2.08
C ARG A 124 0.15 29.25 -0.73
N ARG A 125 0.28 30.57 -0.52
CA ARG A 125 -0.03 31.25 0.75
C ARG A 125 -1.44 30.98 1.25
N ALA A 126 -2.42 30.85 0.37
CA ALA A 126 -3.80 30.52 0.74
C ALA A 126 -3.95 29.18 1.49
N GLY A 127 -2.99 28.29 1.36
CA GLY A 127 -2.94 27.02 2.09
C GLY A 127 -2.15 27.09 3.40
N GLN A 128 -1.52 28.21 3.72
CA GLN A 128 -0.82 28.41 5.00
C GLN A 128 -1.84 28.90 6.06
N ILE A 129 -2.70 27.96 6.52
CA ILE A 129 -3.80 28.27 7.42
C ILE A 129 -3.26 28.63 8.81
N GLU A 130 -3.57 29.82 9.26
CA GLU A 130 -3.16 30.33 10.57
C GLU A 130 -4.21 30.05 11.64
N GLY A 131 -3.78 30.12 12.91
CA GLY A 131 -4.64 29.89 14.06
C GLY A 131 -4.83 28.42 14.41
N THR A 132 -5.74 28.16 15.33
CA THR A 132 -6.11 26.80 15.74
C THR A 132 -7.14 26.23 14.79
N VAL A 133 -6.90 25.05 14.27
CA VAL A 133 -7.81 24.31 13.39
C VAL A 133 -8.03 22.90 13.90
N THR A 134 -9.16 22.31 13.53
CA THR A 134 -9.43 20.88 13.75
C THR A 134 -9.14 20.10 12.48
N VAL A 135 -8.12 19.24 12.51
CA VAL A 135 -7.78 18.34 11.43
C VAL A 135 -8.58 17.06 11.60
N THR A 136 -9.40 16.74 10.61
CA THR A 136 -10.02 15.41 10.47
C THR A 136 -9.25 14.64 9.42
N GLY A 137 -8.97 13.37 9.68
CA GLY A 137 -8.17 12.55 8.76
C GLY A 137 -8.05 11.10 9.20
N LEU A 138 -7.08 10.41 8.64
CA LEU A 138 -6.81 9.00 8.90
C LEU A 138 -5.48 8.85 9.66
N ALA A 139 -5.50 8.13 10.77
CA ALA A 139 -4.30 7.79 11.49
C ALA A 139 -3.43 6.81 10.68
N ARG A 140 -2.13 6.99 10.73
CA ARG A 140 -1.13 6.18 10.04
C ARG A 140 0.04 5.87 10.96
N SER A 141 0.41 4.63 11.03
CA SER A 141 1.58 4.20 11.79
C SER A 141 2.86 4.79 11.20
N ALA A 142 3.82 5.12 12.05
CA ALA A 142 5.17 5.48 11.61
C ALA A 142 5.91 4.20 11.19
N PRO A 143 6.46 4.15 9.96
CA PRO A 143 7.24 2.98 9.55
C PRO A 143 8.57 2.93 10.30
N GLU A 144 9.02 1.72 10.65
CA GLU A 144 10.32 1.50 11.32
C GLU A 144 11.51 1.68 10.37
N GLY A 145 11.29 1.58 9.06
CA GLY A 145 12.32 1.68 8.05
C GLY A 145 11.77 1.93 6.62
N PRO A 146 12.65 1.95 5.62
CA PRO A 146 12.24 2.11 4.23
C PRO A 146 11.39 0.90 3.79
N PRO A 147 10.41 1.10 2.87
CA PRO A 147 9.48 0.05 2.43
C PRO A 147 10.15 -1.18 1.80
N ASN A 148 11.31 -1.00 1.19
CA ASN A 148 12.12 -2.06 0.58
C ASN A 148 13.57 -1.58 0.36
N ALA A 149 14.47 -2.51 -0.01
CA ALA A 149 15.90 -2.24 -0.21
C ALA A 149 16.22 -1.33 -1.42
N LEU A 150 15.26 -1.09 -2.31
CA LEU A 150 15.42 -0.20 -3.48
C LEU A 150 14.91 1.22 -3.20
N THR A 151 14.34 1.47 -2.02
CA THR A 151 13.89 2.81 -1.63
C THR A 151 15.11 3.69 -1.41
N PRO A 152 15.22 4.86 -2.09
CA PRO A 152 16.33 5.77 -1.89
C PRO A 152 16.39 6.29 -0.45
N ASP A 153 17.59 6.65 -0.01
CA ASP A 153 17.76 7.37 1.24
C ASP A 153 17.11 8.75 1.16
N ASN A 154 16.63 9.24 2.31
CA ASN A 154 16.08 10.58 2.41
C ASN A 154 17.19 11.62 2.26
N ASP A 155 16.96 12.64 1.44
CA ASP A 155 17.81 13.84 1.39
C ASP A 155 17.28 14.90 2.36
N VAL A 156 17.66 14.74 3.62
CA VAL A 156 17.21 15.61 4.71
C VAL A 156 17.67 17.06 4.51
N ALA A 157 18.88 17.26 3.93
CA ALA A 157 19.43 18.59 3.67
C ALA A 157 18.63 19.35 2.62
N ALA A 158 18.16 18.66 1.58
CA ALA A 158 17.28 19.21 0.55
C ALA A 158 15.80 19.20 0.95
N ASN A 159 15.45 18.72 2.15
CA ASN A 159 14.07 18.51 2.62
C ASN A 159 13.26 17.63 1.66
N ILE A 160 13.86 16.51 1.19
CA ILE A 160 13.21 15.55 0.31
C ILE A 160 13.19 14.17 0.98
N TYR A 161 11.99 13.66 1.22
CA TYR A 161 11.79 12.36 1.84
C TYR A 161 11.23 11.37 0.82
N TYR A 162 11.81 10.16 0.76
CA TYR A 162 11.33 9.03 -0.03
C TYR A 162 10.57 8.00 0.83
N TRP A 163 10.79 8.07 2.15
CA TRP A 163 10.01 7.32 3.13
C TRP A 163 9.87 8.14 4.42
N LYS A 164 8.84 7.84 5.22
CA LYS A 164 8.44 8.62 6.40
C LYS A 164 9.27 8.25 7.62
N SER A 165 10.50 8.70 7.66
CA SER A 165 11.38 8.53 8.82
C SER A 165 11.02 9.54 9.90
N LEU A 166 10.18 9.17 10.85
CA LEU A 166 9.78 10.06 11.93
C LEU A 166 10.99 10.62 12.72
N PRO A 167 12.02 9.82 13.08
CA PRO A 167 13.21 10.35 13.75
C PRO A 167 13.95 11.42 12.94
N GLN A 168 14.14 11.20 11.62
CA GLN A 168 14.81 12.18 10.76
C GLN A 168 13.96 13.46 10.63
N MET A 169 12.64 13.31 10.51
CA MET A 169 11.71 14.43 10.41
C MET A 169 11.71 15.29 11.68
N ILE A 170 11.74 14.68 12.85
CA ILE A 170 11.83 15.34 14.15
C ILE A 170 13.16 16.11 14.27
N ALA A 171 14.28 15.45 13.97
CA ALA A 171 15.62 16.04 14.06
C ALA A 171 15.78 17.23 13.09
N ALA A 172 15.32 17.09 11.85
CA ALA A 172 15.38 18.15 10.84
C ALA A 172 14.53 19.38 11.22
N ALA A 173 13.41 19.16 11.90
CA ALA A 173 12.56 20.24 12.39
C ALA A 173 13.04 20.85 13.73
N GLY A 174 14.08 20.27 14.36
CA GLY A 174 14.55 20.72 15.69
C GLY A 174 13.51 20.55 16.80
N LEU A 175 12.59 19.58 16.66
CA LEU A 175 11.52 19.35 17.61
C LEU A 175 11.98 18.41 18.73
N ASP A 176 11.39 18.57 19.91
CA ASP A 176 11.58 17.65 21.03
C ASP A 176 10.84 16.33 20.77
N ALA A 177 11.59 15.23 20.57
CA ALA A 177 11.06 13.91 20.30
C ALA A 177 10.06 13.41 21.36
N ALA A 178 10.25 13.78 22.63
CA ALA A 178 9.36 13.39 23.72
C ALA A 178 7.95 14.01 23.59
N ARG A 179 7.83 15.07 22.81
CA ARG A 179 6.56 15.77 22.57
C ARG A 179 5.87 15.34 21.26
N VAL A 180 6.54 14.57 20.41
CA VAL A 180 5.99 14.16 19.11
C VAL A 180 5.31 12.80 19.24
N ALA A 181 4.07 12.71 18.79
CA ALA A 181 3.33 11.45 18.74
C ALA A 181 3.95 10.50 17.72
N PRO A 182 4.07 9.18 18.00
CA PRO A 182 4.71 8.21 17.12
C PRO A 182 3.78 7.73 16.00
N LEU A 183 3.01 8.64 15.43
CA LEU A 183 2.07 8.39 14.33
C LEU A 183 1.92 9.63 13.46
N PHE A 184 1.32 9.45 12.28
CA PHE A 184 0.95 10.52 11.36
C PHE A 184 -0.58 10.60 11.23
N VAL A 185 -1.07 11.75 10.79
CA VAL A 185 -2.47 11.92 10.37
C VAL A 185 -2.49 12.35 8.91
N ASP A 186 -3.09 11.55 8.05
CA ASP A 186 -3.35 11.93 6.66
C ASP A 186 -4.66 12.74 6.63
N ALA A 187 -4.58 14.05 6.39
CA ALA A 187 -5.72 14.96 6.43
C ALA A 187 -6.76 14.64 5.35
N ALA A 188 -8.03 14.75 5.69
CA ALA A 188 -9.13 14.64 4.74
C ALA A 188 -9.07 15.78 3.70
N ARG A 189 -9.84 15.63 2.62
CA ARG A 189 -9.89 16.66 1.55
C ARG A 189 -10.54 17.96 2.01
N GLU A 190 -11.51 17.86 2.90
CA GLU A 190 -12.37 18.95 3.36
C GLU A 190 -12.28 19.11 4.87
N GLY A 191 -12.60 20.30 5.37
CA GLY A 191 -12.58 20.64 6.79
C GLY A 191 -11.84 21.94 7.06
N GLU A 192 -11.82 22.37 8.30
CA GLU A 192 -11.17 23.62 8.75
C GLU A 192 -9.67 23.68 8.42
N HIS A 193 -9.03 22.50 8.36
CA HIS A 193 -7.61 22.32 8.04
C HIS A 193 -7.31 22.33 6.53
N ALA A 194 -8.35 22.28 5.70
CA ALA A 194 -8.17 22.17 4.25
C ALA A 194 -7.84 23.53 3.63
N ALA A 195 -6.97 23.54 2.64
CA ALA A 195 -6.78 24.73 1.82
C ALA A 195 -8.11 25.11 1.13
N PRO A 196 -8.38 26.40 0.93
CA PRO A 196 -9.58 26.85 0.21
C PRO A 196 -9.72 26.15 -1.16
N ALA A 197 -10.93 26.08 -1.69
CA ALA A 197 -11.19 25.43 -2.97
C ALA A 197 -10.25 25.94 -4.08
N GLY A 198 -9.55 25.03 -4.75
CA GLY A 198 -8.56 25.33 -5.78
C GLY A 198 -7.18 25.75 -5.27
N ALA A 199 -6.98 25.89 -3.95
CA ALA A 199 -5.68 26.16 -3.35
C ALA A 199 -4.92 24.86 -3.01
N LEU A 200 -3.64 25.00 -2.62
CA LEU A 200 -2.73 23.91 -2.31
C LEU A 200 -2.30 23.97 -0.83
N PRO A 201 -2.03 22.81 -0.20
CA PRO A 201 -2.02 21.46 -0.76
C PRO A 201 -3.43 20.84 -0.93
N VAL A 202 -3.55 19.85 -1.84
CA VAL A 202 -4.80 19.10 -2.04
C VAL A 202 -4.84 17.93 -1.07
N GLY A 203 -5.70 17.98 -0.07
CA GLY A 203 -5.90 16.91 0.91
C GLY A 203 -6.65 15.69 0.37
N GLY A 204 -6.83 14.66 1.22
CA GLY A 204 -7.56 13.44 0.87
C GLY A 204 -6.86 12.60 -0.19
N VAL A 205 -5.54 12.60 -0.22
CA VAL A 205 -4.72 11.93 -1.25
C VAL A 205 -4.24 10.55 -0.82
N THR A 206 -4.67 10.08 0.34
CA THR A 206 -4.34 8.73 0.83
C THR A 206 -4.86 7.68 -0.14
N ARG A 207 -3.97 6.85 -0.67
CA ARG A 207 -4.37 5.76 -1.57
C ARG A 207 -5.02 4.64 -0.76
N ILE A 208 -6.33 4.51 -0.89
CA ILE A 208 -7.14 3.47 -0.23
C ILE A 208 -7.44 2.31 -1.23
N ARG A 209 -7.01 2.43 -2.49
CA ARG A 209 -7.26 1.39 -3.48
C ARG A 209 -6.18 0.31 -3.42
N PHE A 210 -6.61 -0.92 -3.20
CA PHE A 210 -5.77 -2.11 -3.21
C PHE A 210 -6.09 -2.95 -4.46
N PRO A 211 -5.33 -2.81 -5.58
CA PRO A 211 -5.54 -3.66 -6.75
C PRO A 211 -5.49 -5.14 -6.36
N ASN A 212 -6.47 -5.91 -6.82
CA ASN A 212 -6.56 -7.34 -6.52
C ASN A 212 -6.85 -8.11 -7.82
N SER A 213 -5.80 -8.71 -8.40
CA SER A 213 -5.88 -9.52 -9.62
C SER A 213 -5.70 -11.02 -9.36
N HIS A 214 -5.63 -11.43 -8.08
CA HIS A 214 -5.31 -12.80 -7.71
C HIS A 214 -6.32 -13.82 -8.24
N LEU A 215 -7.63 -13.47 -8.29
CA LEU A 215 -8.66 -14.33 -8.89
C LEU A 215 -8.37 -14.62 -10.37
N GLN A 216 -8.04 -13.60 -11.15
CA GLN A 216 -7.71 -13.76 -12.56
C GLN A 216 -6.52 -14.70 -12.76
N TYR A 217 -5.47 -14.55 -11.96
CA TYR A 217 -4.30 -15.44 -12.02
C TYR A 217 -4.65 -16.86 -11.57
N ALA A 218 -5.47 -17.05 -10.54
CA ALA A 218 -5.90 -18.38 -10.11
C ALA A 218 -6.65 -19.11 -11.24
N VAL A 219 -7.60 -18.45 -11.89
CA VAL A 219 -8.33 -19.00 -13.05
C VAL A 219 -7.37 -19.36 -14.19
N THR A 220 -6.38 -18.51 -14.47
CA THR A 220 -5.37 -18.77 -15.49
C THR A 220 -4.56 -20.03 -15.18
N TRP A 221 -4.06 -20.17 -13.96
CA TRP A 221 -3.24 -21.32 -13.56
C TRP A 221 -4.02 -22.62 -13.60
N TYR A 222 -5.25 -22.64 -13.07
CA TYR A 222 -6.10 -23.82 -13.14
C TYR A 222 -6.53 -24.17 -14.58
N GLY A 223 -6.80 -23.16 -15.42
CA GLY A 223 -7.09 -23.35 -16.84
C GLY A 223 -5.93 -23.97 -17.59
N LEU A 224 -4.70 -23.50 -17.34
CA LEU A 224 -3.48 -24.09 -17.91
C LEU A 224 -3.27 -25.53 -17.42
N ALA A 225 -3.52 -25.81 -16.13
CA ALA A 225 -3.42 -27.17 -15.58
C ALA A 225 -4.39 -28.12 -16.28
N LEU A 226 -5.65 -27.70 -16.45
CA LEU A 226 -6.66 -28.49 -17.16
C LEU A 226 -6.29 -28.70 -18.63
N THR A 227 -5.82 -27.67 -19.32
CA THR A 227 -5.37 -27.76 -20.71
C THR A 227 -4.19 -28.74 -20.85
N LEU A 228 -3.21 -28.68 -19.95
CA LEU A 228 -2.08 -29.60 -19.95
C LEU A 228 -2.51 -31.05 -19.75
N LEU A 229 -3.46 -31.30 -18.85
CA LEU A 229 -4.03 -32.64 -18.62
C LEU A 229 -4.79 -33.15 -19.85
N LEU A 230 -5.65 -32.33 -20.45
CA LEU A 230 -6.46 -32.74 -21.60
C LEU A 230 -5.59 -32.97 -22.85
N VAL A 231 -4.74 -32.01 -23.19
CA VAL A 231 -3.88 -32.12 -24.39
C VAL A 231 -2.79 -33.15 -24.19
N GLY A 232 -2.09 -33.09 -23.06
CA GLY A 232 -1.02 -34.07 -22.76
C GLY A 232 -1.54 -35.47 -22.58
N GLY A 233 -2.68 -35.64 -21.91
CA GLY A 233 -3.35 -36.93 -21.74
C GLY A 233 -3.84 -37.51 -23.05
N THR A 234 -4.50 -36.71 -23.89
CA THR A 234 -4.94 -37.20 -25.22
C THR A 234 -3.76 -37.59 -26.13
N PHE A 235 -2.69 -36.79 -26.09
CA PHE A 235 -1.46 -37.10 -26.84
C PHE A 235 -0.83 -38.43 -26.37
N LEU A 236 -0.72 -38.62 -25.06
CA LEU A 236 -0.16 -39.85 -24.49
C LEU A 236 -1.01 -41.09 -24.83
N VAL A 237 -2.33 -40.98 -24.72
CA VAL A 237 -3.27 -42.07 -25.06
C VAL A 237 -3.15 -42.48 -26.54
N ARG A 238 -3.10 -41.50 -27.47
CA ARG A 238 -2.90 -41.80 -28.92
C ARG A 238 -1.58 -42.52 -29.15
N ARG A 239 -0.51 -42.00 -28.57
CA ARG A 239 0.84 -42.60 -28.72
C ARG A 239 0.92 -44.01 -28.21
N LEU A 240 0.26 -44.33 -27.08
CA LEU A 240 0.21 -45.70 -26.55
C LEU A 240 -0.55 -46.64 -27.48
N ARG A 241 -1.66 -46.23 -28.09
CA ARG A 241 -2.45 -46.99 -29.05
C ARG A 241 -1.65 -47.32 -30.33
N ASP A 242 -0.95 -46.31 -30.90
CA ASP A 242 -0.12 -46.49 -32.10
C ASP A 242 1.03 -47.48 -31.84
N THR A 243 1.58 -47.51 -30.63
CA THR A 243 2.64 -48.45 -30.24
C THR A 243 2.11 -49.90 -30.15
N ASP A 244 0.88 -50.08 -29.65
CA ASP A 244 0.27 -51.42 -29.50
C ASP A 244 -0.12 -51.96 -30.88
N GLU A 245 -0.64 -51.18 -31.82
CA GLU A 245 -0.96 -51.58 -33.20
C GLU A 245 0.31 -52.02 -33.96
N THR A 246 1.40 -51.23 -33.86
CA THR A 246 2.68 -51.58 -34.52
C THR A 246 3.30 -52.87 -33.95
N SER A 247 3.07 -53.18 -32.69
CA SER A 247 3.54 -54.39 -32.05
C SER A 247 2.72 -55.64 -32.45
N ALA A 248 1.42 -55.48 -32.75
CA ALA A 248 0.52 -56.53 -33.21
C ALA A 248 0.82 -56.93 -34.66
N ASP A 249 1.11 -55.97 -35.55
CA ASP A 249 1.46 -56.21 -36.96
C ASP A 249 2.85 -56.84 -37.13
N ALA A 250 3.78 -56.62 -36.21
CA ALA A 250 5.13 -57.20 -36.26
C ALA A 250 5.19 -58.67 -35.75
N GLY A 251 4.10 -59.18 -35.14
CA GLY A 251 3.97 -60.53 -34.60
C GLY A 251 3.12 -61.50 -35.45
N ALA A 252 2.55 -61.04 -36.56
CA ALA A 252 1.75 -61.80 -37.52
C ALA A 252 2.62 -62.15 -38.75
#